data_2eab7a087803b1ae321c6c5c1fc2bb48
#
_entry.id   2eab7a087803b1ae321c6c5c1fc2bb48
#
_cell.length_a   1.000
_cell.length_b   1.000
_cell.length_c   1.000
_cell.angle_alpha   90.00
_cell.angle_beta   90.00
_cell.angle_gamma   90.00
#
_symmetry.space_group_name_H-M   'P 1'
#
loop_
_entity.id
_entity.type
_entity.pdbx_description
1 polymer ?
#
loop_
_entity_poly.entity_id
_entity_poly.type
_entity_poly.pdbx_seq_one_letter_code
_entity_poly.pdbx_strand_id
1 'polypeptide(L)'
;MKRILLIDGENLKGKIKTVFENQGENDLIWHNYDFKGLFNQVLEGLKIDEICFYFAHIKKHPQSIEKSKRLIEEQRLLKTHLERSGFKVIMAGNVRGNINKNGILIFKEKGVDVRIGVDMIVLACDKKFDSIILGSSDSDLQPVIKEVIKRGV
;
A
#
# COMPACT_ATOMS: atom_id res chain seq x y z
N MET A 1 3.84 -16.14 18.98
CA MET A 1 3.03 -14.96 18.59
C MET A 1 3.18 -14.75 17.08
N LYS A 2 2.07 -14.85 16.35
CA LYS A 2 2.02 -14.75 14.89
C LYS A 2 1.56 -13.35 14.47
N ARG A 3 2.33 -12.66 13.63
CA ARG A 3 2.09 -11.24 13.28
C ARG A 3 1.97 -11.04 11.78
N ILE A 4 1.05 -10.15 11.38
CA ILE A 4 0.90 -9.70 10.01
C ILE A 4 1.07 -8.18 9.92
N LEU A 5 1.75 -7.72 8.88
CA LEU A 5 1.87 -6.30 8.53
C LEU A 5 1.05 -6.02 7.26
N LEU A 6 0.11 -5.11 7.37
CA LEU A 6 -0.71 -4.64 6.25
C LEU A 6 -0.25 -3.23 5.86
N ILE A 7 0.07 -3.03 4.61
CA ILE A 7 0.68 -1.80 4.11
C ILE A 7 -0.19 -1.20 3.02
N ASP A 8 -0.63 0.04 3.24
CA ASP A 8 -1.11 0.89 2.17
C ASP A 8 0.07 1.28 1.27
N GLY A 9 0.14 0.68 0.07
CA GLY A 9 1.31 0.79 -0.80
C GLY A 9 1.55 2.21 -1.31
N GLU A 10 0.49 2.94 -1.70
CA GLU A 10 0.64 4.32 -2.19
C GLU A 10 0.96 5.29 -1.03
N ASN A 11 0.38 5.07 0.16
CA ASN A 11 0.71 5.86 1.34
C ASN A 11 2.20 5.70 1.71
N LEU A 12 2.72 4.47 1.76
CA LEU A 12 4.14 4.20 2.02
C LEU A 12 5.03 4.82 0.95
N LYS A 13 4.73 4.61 -0.34
CA LYS A 13 5.48 5.21 -1.45
C LYS A 13 5.54 6.74 -1.35
N GLY A 14 4.40 7.36 -1.03
CA GLY A 14 4.34 8.81 -0.82
C GLY A 14 5.27 9.29 0.29
N LYS A 15 5.34 8.57 1.42
CA LYS A 15 6.25 8.90 2.53
C LYS A 15 7.72 8.71 2.15
N ILE A 16 8.07 7.60 1.52
CA ILE A 16 9.43 7.35 1.04
C ILE A 16 9.84 8.44 0.04
N LYS A 17 8.98 8.75 -0.93
CA LYS A 17 9.23 9.79 -1.93
C LYS A 17 9.55 11.14 -1.28
N THR A 18 8.75 11.56 -0.29
CA THR A 18 8.99 12.82 0.44
C THR A 18 10.37 12.84 1.10
N VAL A 19 10.82 11.74 1.69
CA VAL A 19 12.16 11.66 2.30
C VAL A 19 13.26 11.83 1.26
N PHE A 20 13.15 11.16 0.11
CA PHE A 20 14.14 11.26 -0.97
C PHE A 20 14.15 12.66 -1.61
N GLU A 21 12.99 13.26 -1.86
CA GLU A 21 12.87 14.63 -2.39
C GLU A 21 13.53 15.65 -1.45
N ASN A 22 13.38 15.49 -0.13
CA ASN A 22 14.03 16.34 0.87
C ASN A 22 15.56 16.18 0.87
N GLN A 23 16.08 15.09 0.32
CA GLN A 23 17.53 14.85 0.15
C GLN A 23 18.01 15.22 -1.25
N GLY A 24 17.15 15.79 -2.10
CA GLY A 24 17.47 16.18 -3.47
C GLY A 24 17.45 15.05 -4.50
N GLU A 25 16.92 13.87 -4.13
CA GLU A 25 16.80 12.72 -5.00
C GLU A 25 15.36 12.59 -5.53
N ASN A 26 15.17 12.63 -6.85
CA ASN A 26 13.86 12.63 -7.47
C ASN A 26 13.56 11.40 -8.35
N ASP A 27 14.56 10.54 -8.61
CA ASP A 27 14.47 9.44 -9.58
C ASP A 27 14.32 8.07 -8.91
N LEU A 28 13.27 7.93 -8.07
CA LEU A 28 12.94 6.64 -7.46
C LEU A 28 12.33 5.68 -8.46
N ILE A 29 13.00 4.53 -8.64
CA ILE A 29 12.48 3.40 -9.41
C ILE A 29 11.97 2.35 -8.43
N TRP A 30 10.64 2.26 -8.29
CA TRP A 30 10.02 1.45 -7.24
C TRP A 30 10.31 -0.05 -7.32
N HIS A 31 10.44 -0.62 -8.52
CA HIS A 31 10.78 -2.03 -8.70
C HIS A 31 12.27 -2.36 -8.47
N ASN A 32 13.08 -1.34 -8.13
CA ASN A 32 14.47 -1.49 -7.69
C ASN A 32 14.65 -1.10 -6.19
N TYR A 33 13.60 -0.60 -5.54
CA TYR A 33 13.70 -0.17 -4.15
C TYR A 33 13.80 -1.36 -3.20
N ASP A 34 14.73 -1.30 -2.23
CA ASP A 34 14.92 -2.36 -1.24
C ASP A 34 13.91 -2.27 -0.08
N PHE A 35 12.66 -2.65 -0.34
CA PHE A 35 11.63 -2.73 0.69
C PHE A 35 12.00 -3.72 1.81
N LYS A 36 12.73 -4.78 1.48
CA LYS A 36 13.14 -5.78 2.48
C LYS A 36 14.14 -5.20 3.47
N GLY A 37 15.12 -4.45 2.97
CA GLY A 37 16.08 -3.71 3.81
C GLY A 37 15.37 -2.68 4.69
N LEU A 38 14.42 -1.92 4.14
CA LEU A 38 13.61 -0.97 4.90
C LEU A 38 12.90 -1.66 6.08
N PHE A 39 12.19 -2.76 5.84
CA PHE A 39 11.45 -3.44 6.90
C PHE A 39 12.35 -4.13 7.90
N ASN A 40 13.49 -4.64 7.49
CA ASN A 40 14.49 -5.19 8.43
C ASN A 40 14.98 -4.14 9.43
N GLN A 41 15.12 -2.88 9.00
CA GLN A 41 15.50 -1.79 9.89
C GLN A 41 14.35 -1.28 10.75
N VAL A 42 13.20 -0.97 10.12
CA VAL A 42 12.04 -0.36 10.81
C VAL A 42 11.40 -1.32 11.82
N LEU A 43 11.44 -2.62 11.54
CA LEU A 43 10.83 -3.67 12.36
C LEU A 43 11.88 -4.48 13.12
N GLU A 44 13.07 -3.92 13.33
CA GLU A 44 14.14 -4.61 14.07
C GLU A 44 13.64 -5.12 15.43
N GLY A 45 13.92 -6.39 15.73
CA GLY A 45 13.43 -7.06 16.94
C GLY A 45 11.98 -7.57 16.87
N LEU A 46 11.23 -7.28 15.81
CA LEU A 46 9.88 -7.79 15.59
C LEU A 46 9.87 -8.87 14.51
N LYS A 47 9.54 -10.10 14.88
CA LYS A 47 9.28 -11.15 13.89
C LYS A 47 7.92 -10.93 13.27
N ILE A 48 7.90 -10.71 11.95
CA ILE A 48 6.68 -10.59 11.13
C ILE A 48 6.57 -11.87 10.29
N ASP A 49 5.43 -12.53 10.35
CA ASP A 49 5.20 -13.79 9.65
C ASP A 49 4.63 -13.58 8.24
N GLU A 50 3.92 -12.47 8.03
CA GLU A 50 3.33 -12.14 6.73
C GLU A 50 3.31 -10.61 6.51
N ILE A 51 3.69 -10.17 5.32
CA ILE A 51 3.64 -8.76 4.92
C ILE A 51 2.80 -8.66 3.64
N CYS A 52 1.75 -7.82 3.69
CA CYS A 52 0.82 -7.62 2.59
C CYS A 52 0.81 -6.16 2.15
N PHE A 53 1.06 -5.92 0.87
CA PHE A 53 0.88 -4.62 0.23
C PHE A 53 -0.46 -4.52 -0.45
N TYR A 54 -1.11 -3.38 -0.31
CA TYR A 54 -2.38 -3.08 -0.96
C TYR A 54 -2.19 -1.96 -1.97
N PHE A 55 -2.68 -2.18 -3.20
CA PHE A 55 -2.69 -1.20 -4.28
C PHE A 55 -4.03 -1.21 -5.00
N ALA A 56 -4.40 -0.07 -5.60
CA ALA A 56 -5.54 0.01 -6.49
C ALA A 56 -5.18 -0.45 -7.91
N HIS A 57 -6.17 -1.00 -8.62
CA HIS A 57 -6.02 -1.30 -10.05
C HIS A 57 -5.94 -0.02 -10.87
N ILE A 58 -4.88 0.14 -11.65
CA ILE A 58 -4.76 1.20 -12.64
C ILE A 58 -5.42 0.72 -13.94
N LYS A 59 -6.36 1.51 -14.46
CA LYS A 59 -7.04 1.23 -15.72
C LYS A 59 -6.61 2.23 -16.80
N LYS A 60 -6.68 1.81 -18.06
CA LYS A 60 -6.46 2.72 -19.19
C LYS A 60 -7.50 3.84 -19.16
N HIS A 61 -7.03 5.08 -19.25
CA HIS A 61 -7.88 6.25 -19.27
C HIS A 61 -7.96 6.81 -20.70
N PRO A 62 -9.17 7.03 -21.27
CA PRO A 62 -9.34 7.44 -22.66
C PRO A 62 -8.58 8.73 -23.01
N GLN A 63 -8.52 9.70 -22.09
CA GLN A 63 -7.85 10.99 -22.29
C GLN A 63 -6.34 10.97 -22.04
N SER A 64 -5.78 9.84 -21.59
CA SER A 64 -4.33 9.71 -21.29
C SER A 64 -3.87 8.26 -21.42
N ILE A 65 -4.01 7.72 -22.62
CA ILE A 65 -3.72 6.29 -22.90
C ILE A 65 -2.25 5.98 -22.59
N GLU A 66 -1.31 6.78 -23.08
CA GLU A 66 0.13 6.54 -22.92
C GLU A 66 0.56 6.62 -21.45
N LYS A 67 0.08 7.63 -20.72
CA LYS A 67 0.34 7.75 -19.27
C LYS A 67 -0.21 6.54 -18.51
N SER A 68 -1.43 6.12 -18.83
CA SER A 68 -2.06 4.96 -18.19
C SER A 68 -1.28 3.67 -18.47
N LYS A 69 -0.85 3.45 -19.70
CA LYS A 69 -0.04 2.28 -20.07
C LYS A 69 1.27 2.23 -19.28
N ARG A 70 1.97 3.37 -19.17
CA ARG A 70 3.21 3.46 -18.40
C ARG A 70 2.97 3.14 -16.92
N LEU A 71 1.94 3.72 -16.30
CA LEU A 71 1.59 3.45 -14.90
C LEU A 71 1.21 1.99 -14.65
N ILE A 72 0.49 1.36 -15.58
CA ILE A 72 0.13 -0.06 -15.51
C ILE A 72 1.39 -0.92 -15.54
N GLU A 73 2.33 -0.61 -16.44
CA GLU A 73 3.58 -1.37 -16.53
C GLU A 73 4.47 -1.18 -15.30
N GLU A 74 4.61 0.05 -14.81
CA GLU A 74 5.33 0.35 -13.56
C GLU A 74 4.71 -0.42 -12.37
N GLN A 75 3.37 -0.47 -12.28
CA GLN A 75 2.68 -1.24 -11.25
C GLN A 75 2.91 -2.74 -11.39
N ARG A 76 2.93 -3.28 -12.62
CA ARG A 76 3.23 -4.69 -12.89
C ARG A 76 4.64 -5.05 -12.43
N LEU A 77 5.63 -4.21 -12.76
CA LEU A 77 7.03 -4.41 -12.35
C LEU A 77 7.18 -4.35 -10.83
N LEU A 78 6.55 -3.37 -10.19
CA LEU A 78 6.57 -3.25 -8.73
C LEU A 78 5.93 -4.46 -8.05
N LYS A 79 4.76 -4.91 -8.52
CA LYS A 79 4.10 -6.11 -7.99
C LYS A 79 5.02 -7.32 -8.08
N THR A 80 5.61 -7.56 -9.24
CA THR A 80 6.56 -8.68 -9.45
C THR A 80 7.76 -8.59 -8.50
N HIS A 81 8.32 -7.38 -8.31
CA HIS A 81 9.44 -7.14 -7.41
C HIS A 81 9.08 -7.46 -5.95
N LEU A 82 7.93 -6.99 -5.48
CA LEU A 82 7.45 -7.25 -4.13
C LEU A 82 7.19 -8.74 -3.89
N GLU A 83 6.53 -9.42 -4.83
CA GLU A 83 6.24 -10.86 -4.73
C GLU A 83 7.53 -11.69 -4.71
N ARG A 84 8.53 -11.34 -5.54
CA ARG A 84 9.86 -11.98 -5.52
C ARG A 84 10.62 -11.73 -4.22
N SER A 85 10.36 -10.61 -3.55
CA SER A 85 10.92 -10.29 -2.24
C SER A 85 10.24 -11.03 -1.08
N GLY A 86 9.19 -11.83 -1.37
CA GLY A 86 8.46 -12.63 -0.40
C GLY A 86 7.25 -11.93 0.21
N PHE A 87 6.84 -10.77 -0.33
CA PHE A 87 5.65 -10.05 0.12
C PHE A 87 4.41 -10.49 -0.66
N LYS A 88 3.25 -10.41 -0.03
CA LYS A 88 1.97 -10.56 -0.73
C LYS A 88 1.52 -9.22 -1.29
N VAL A 89 0.92 -9.22 -2.47
CA VAL A 89 0.36 -8.02 -3.10
C VAL A 89 -1.12 -8.24 -3.36
N ILE A 90 -1.93 -7.39 -2.76
CA ILE A 90 -3.39 -7.40 -2.88
C ILE A 90 -3.81 -6.20 -3.73
N MET A 91 -4.41 -6.50 -4.87
CA MET A 91 -4.99 -5.49 -5.74
C MET A 91 -6.43 -5.24 -5.34
N ALA A 92 -6.75 -4.03 -4.90
CA ALA A 92 -8.07 -3.67 -4.38
C ALA A 92 -8.46 -2.26 -4.76
N GLY A 93 -9.72 -2.05 -5.06
CA GLY A 93 -10.18 -0.75 -5.53
C GLY A 93 -9.70 -0.41 -6.94
N ASN A 94 -9.86 0.84 -7.32
CA ASN A 94 -9.52 1.33 -8.65
C ASN A 94 -8.94 2.75 -8.59
N VAL A 95 -8.01 3.04 -9.49
CA VAL A 95 -7.57 4.40 -9.76
C VAL A 95 -8.57 5.06 -10.73
N ARG A 96 -9.11 6.21 -10.33
CA ARG A 96 -10.02 7.01 -11.16
C ARG A 96 -9.35 8.30 -11.58
N GLY A 97 -9.44 8.62 -12.88
CA GLY A 97 -9.05 9.91 -13.40
C GLY A 97 -10.18 10.93 -13.18
N ASN A 98 -9.85 12.07 -12.60
CA ASN A 98 -10.74 13.23 -12.45
C ASN A 98 -10.05 14.47 -12.99
N ILE A 99 -10.79 15.31 -13.72
CA ILE A 99 -10.28 16.61 -14.15
C ILE A 99 -10.49 17.59 -12.98
N ASN A 100 -9.41 18.23 -12.53
CA ASN A 100 -9.48 19.23 -11.49
C ASN A 100 -10.04 20.58 -12.03
N LYS A 101 -10.23 21.55 -11.12
CA LYS A 101 -10.73 22.90 -11.48
C LYS A 101 -9.86 23.64 -12.51
N ASN A 102 -8.59 23.24 -12.66
CA ASN A 102 -7.64 23.82 -13.62
C ASN A 102 -7.56 23.03 -14.95
N GLY A 103 -8.47 22.08 -15.19
CA GLY A 103 -8.48 21.25 -16.40
C GLY A 103 -7.41 20.16 -16.44
N ILE A 104 -6.71 19.90 -15.32
CA ILE A 104 -5.65 18.90 -15.24
C ILE A 104 -6.23 17.54 -14.81
N LEU A 105 -5.91 16.48 -15.56
CA LEU A 105 -6.29 15.11 -15.23
C LEU A 105 -5.46 14.61 -14.04
N ILE A 106 -6.14 14.36 -12.92
CA ILE A 106 -5.57 13.79 -11.69
C ILE A 106 -6.09 12.38 -11.51
N PHE A 107 -5.18 11.44 -11.24
CA PHE A 107 -5.52 10.06 -10.88
C PHE A 107 -5.62 9.94 -9.36
N LYS A 108 -6.78 9.49 -8.86
CA LYS A 108 -7.01 9.19 -7.43
C LYS A 108 -7.36 7.74 -7.24
N GLU A 109 -6.72 7.15 -6.25
CA GLU A 109 -7.04 5.83 -5.75
C GLU A 109 -8.33 5.86 -4.92
N LYS A 110 -9.15 4.80 -5.04
CA LYS A 110 -10.36 4.61 -4.23
C LYS A 110 -10.56 3.15 -3.87
N GLY A 111 -10.86 2.90 -2.59
CA GLY A 111 -11.30 1.61 -2.07
C GLY A 111 -10.20 0.71 -1.52
N VAL A 112 -8.95 1.16 -1.51
CA VAL A 112 -7.84 0.42 -0.87
C VAL A 112 -7.97 0.44 0.64
N ASP A 113 -8.25 1.60 1.22
CA ASP A 113 -8.53 1.82 2.64
C ASP A 113 -9.68 0.94 3.13
N VAL A 114 -10.79 0.91 2.37
CA VAL A 114 -11.94 0.04 2.67
C VAL A 114 -11.53 -1.43 2.66
N ARG A 115 -10.74 -1.86 1.68
CA ARG A 115 -10.28 -3.26 1.62
C ARG A 115 -9.35 -3.60 2.79
N ILE A 116 -8.41 -2.73 3.14
CA ILE A 116 -7.55 -2.90 4.32
C ILE A 116 -8.42 -3.05 5.57
N GLY A 117 -9.41 -2.17 5.72
CA GLY A 117 -10.34 -2.20 6.85
C GLY A 117 -11.12 -3.51 6.96
N VAL A 118 -11.66 -4.00 5.84
CA VAL A 118 -12.37 -5.28 5.79
C VAL A 118 -11.42 -6.43 6.16
N ASP A 119 -10.24 -6.49 5.56
CA ASP A 119 -9.28 -7.56 5.83
C ASP A 119 -8.82 -7.56 7.30
N MET A 120 -8.60 -6.38 7.91
CA MET A 120 -8.29 -6.26 9.35
C MET A 120 -9.38 -6.87 10.22
N ILE A 121 -10.66 -6.56 9.95
CA ILE A 121 -11.77 -7.11 10.71
C ILE A 121 -11.88 -8.63 10.52
N VAL A 122 -11.76 -9.12 9.29
CA VAL A 122 -11.81 -10.56 9.00
C VAL A 122 -10.69 -11.31 9.74
N LEU A 123 -9.44 -10.80 9.65
CA LEU A 123 -8.30 -11.40 10.33
C LEU A 123 -8.47 -11.44 11.86
N ALA A 124 -9.06 -10.38 12.44
CA ALA A 124 -9.36 -10.33 13.86
C ALA A 124 -10.47 -11.30 14.26
N CYS A 125 -11.52 -11.46 13.45
CA CYS A 125 -12.59 -12.45 13.68
C CYS A 125 -12.09 -13.88 13.57
N ASP A 126 -11.27 -14.16 12.56
CA ASP A 126 -10.71 -15.48 12.28
C ASP A 126 -9.62 -15.90 13.29
N LYS A 127 -9.12 -14.96 14.10
CA LYS A 127 -8.00 -15.15 15.05
C LYS A 127 -6.79 -15.84 14.42
N LYS A 128 -6.53 -15.50 13.16
CA LYS A 128 -5.43 -16.10 12.38
C LYS A 128 -4.07 -15.58 12.81
N PHE A 129 -4.03 -14.36 13.34
CA PHE A 129 -2.84 -13.69 13.85
C PHE A 129 -3.08 -13.16 15.25
N ASP A 130 -2.05 -13.17 16.08
CA ASP A 130 -2.08 -12.62 17.44
C ASP A 130 -1.95 -11.10 17.45
N SER A 131 -1.44 -10.53 16.34
CA SER A 131 -1.25 -9.10 16.21
C SER A 131 -1.29 -8.67 14.74
N ILE A 132 -1.95 -7.55 14.47
CA ILE A 132 -2.03 -6.89 13.17
C ILE A 132 -1.30 -5.55 13.29
N ILE A 133 -0.31 -5.34 12.44
CA ILE A 133 0.42 -4.08 12.32
C ILE A 133 -0.06 -3.38 11.06
N LEU A 134 -0.39 -2.09 11.18
CA LEU A 134 -0.86 -1.27 10.07
C LEU A 134 0.21 -0.27 9.64
N GLY A 135 0.65 -0.34 8.39
CA GLY A 135 1.54 0.60 7.73
C GLY A 135 0.77 1.60 6.88
N SER A 136 0.03 2.50 7.52
CA SER A 136 -0.67 3.62 6.89
C SER A 136 -0.75 4.80 7.85
N SER A 137 -0.77 6.02 7.32
CA SER A 137 -1.04 7.25 8.09
C SER A 137 -2.47 7.76 7.87
N ASP A 138 -3.34 6.98 7.22
CA ASP A 138 -4.71 7.38 6.96
C ASP A 138 -5.56 7.31 8.22
N SER A 139 -6.11 8.47 8.65
CA SER A 139 -6.97 8.58 9.82
C SER A 139 -8.32 7.88 9.65
N ASP A 140 -8.76 7.63 8.41
CA ASP A 140 -10.04 6.98 8.13
C ASP A 140 -10.04 5.51 8.56
N LEU A 141 -8.87 4.92 8.81
CA LEU A 141 -8.71 3.58 9.37
C LEU A 141 -8.83 3.51 10.90
N GLN A 142 -8.89 4.65 11.62
CA GLN A 142 -9.00 4.65 13.08
C GLN A 142 -10.22 3.87 13.64
N PRO A 143 -11.44 3.95 13.06
CA PRO A 143 -12.57 3.16 13.55
C PRO A 143 -12.31 1.66 13.48
N VAL A 144 -11.63 1.21 12.40
CA VAL A 144 -11.27 -0.19 12.21
C VAL A 144 -10.26 -0.65 13.26
N ILE A 145 -9.23 0.14 13.53
CA ILE A 145 -8.23 -0.16 14.57
C ILE A 145 -8.90 -0.34 15.93
N LYS A 146 -9.81 0.58 16.30
CA LYS A 146 -10.57 0.49 17.56
C LYS A 146 -11.37 -0.80 17.65
N GLU A 147 -12.00 -1.23 16.56
CA GLU A 147 -12.78 -2.45 16.52
C GLU A 147 -11.91 -3.72 16.63
N VAL A 148 -10.75 -3.75 15.95
CA VAL A 148 -9.78 -4.85 16.03
C VAL A 148 -9.26 -5.02 17.45
N ILE A 149 -8.89 -3.91 18.12
CA ILE A 149 -8.44 -3.92 19.53
C ILE A 149 -9.51 -4.51 20.46
N LYS A 150 -10.80 -4.15 20.28
CA LYS A 150 -11.91 -4.72 21.08
C LYS A 150 -12.03 -6.24 20.92
N ARG A 151 -11.57 -6.80 19.79
CA ARG A 151 -11.56 -8.24 19.50
C ARG A 151 -10.34 -8.97 20.06
N GLY A 152 -9.42 -8.23 20.68
CA GLY A 152 -8.25 -8.78 21.37
C GLY A 152 -7.06 -9.10 20.46
N VAL A 153 -6.93 -8.36 19.35
CA VAL A 153 -5.81 -8.49 18.38
C VAL A 153 -4.95 -7.24 18.36
#